data_20159ac0a2a67b16c4e39ab9f8ee545e
#
_entry.id   20159ac0a2a67b16c4e39ab9f8ee545e
#
_cell.length_a   1.000
_cell.length_b   1.000
_cell.length_c   1.000
_cell.angle_alpha   90.00
_cell.angle_beta   90.00
_cell.angle_gamma   90.00
#
_symmetry.space_group_name_H-M   'P 1'
#
loop_
_entity.id
_entity.type
_entity.pdbx_description
1 polymer ?
#
loop_
_entity_poly.entity_id
_entity_poly.type
_entity_poly.pdbx_seq_one_letter_code
_entity_poly.pdbx_strand_id
1 'polypeptide(L)'
;MTTAVVDTGGNLISLERMDDAILASLDIAIGKAYTAVAMRMSTADLAAVVQPGEALYNLEIANQPRTLVAFGGGVPLQANGEIVGGVGVSGGTPDQDQEVAEASQGAVERT
;
A
#
# COMPACT_ATOMS: atom_id res chain seq x y z
N MET A 1 -0.56 11.59 -8.91
CA MET A 1 -0.36 10.41 -8.06
C MET A 1 1.10 10.29 -7.61
N THR A 2 1.32 9.64 -6.50
CA THR A 2 2.64 9.26 -6.01
C THR A 2 2.67 7.75 -5.89
N THR A 3 3.78 7.14 -6.30
CA THR A 3 3.97 5.68 -6.22
C THR A 3 5.21 5.38 -5.41
N ALA A 4 5.09 4.51 -4.42
CA ALA A 4 6.18 4.07 -3.56
C ALA A 4 6.34 2.55 -3.65
N VAL A 5 7.59 2.09 -3.64
CA VAL A 5 7.90 0.66 -3.58
C VAL A 5 8.79 0.40 -2.37
N VAL A 6 8.44 -0.61 -1.61
CA VAL A 6 9.24 -1.04 -0.45
C VAL A 6 9.69 -2.49 -0.61
N ASP A 7 10.76 -2.86 0.08
CA ASP A 7 11.24 -4.24 0.14
C ASP A 7 10.47 -5.04 1.20
N THR A 8 10.85 -6.31 1.41
CA THR A 8 10.17 -7.19 2.37
C THR A 8 10.31 -6.76 3.81
N GLY A 9 11.27 -5.91 4.12
CA GLY A 9 11.42 -5.31 5.45
C GLY A 9 10.68 -4.00 5.62
N GLY A 10 9.94 -3.58 4.59
CA GLY A 10 9.21 -2.31 4.63
C GLY A 10 10.08 -1.09 4.36
N ASN A 11 11.31 -1.29 3.88
CA ASN A 11 12.22 -0.19 3.58
C ASN A 11 11.95 0.39 2.20
N LEU A 12 11.94 1.70 2.08
CA LEU A 12 11.68 2.39 0.82
C LEU A 12 12.78 2.12 -0.19
N ILE A 13 12.40 1.65 -1.38
CA ILE A 13 13.31 1.40 -2.49
C ILE A 13 13.16 2.48 -3.56
N SER A 14 11.93 2.88 -3.87
CA SER A 14 11.62 3.81 -4.96
C SER A 14 10.43 4.67 -4.58
N LEU A 15 10.51 5.93 -4.97
CA LEU A 15 9.42 6.89 -4.76
C LEU A 15 9.36 7.82 -5.96
N GLU A 16 8.20 7.86 -6.62
CA GLU A 16 7.96 8.78 -7.72
C GLU A 16 6.71 9.58 -7.45
N ARG A 17 6.84 10.89 -7.51
CA ARG A 17 5.74 11.83 -7.34
C ARG A 17 5.49 12.55 -8.66
N MET A 18 4.29 12.42 -9.19
CA MET A 18 3.89 13.18 -10.38
C MET A 18 3.77 14.65 -10.02
N ASP A 19 3.99 15.52 -11.01
CA ASP A 19 3.75 16.95 -10.84
C ASP A 19 2.31 17.17 -10.38
N ASP A 20 2.11 18.14 -9.52
CA ASP A 20 0.81 18.50 -8.95
C ASP A 20 0.18 17.47 -8.00
N ALA A 21 0.85 16.36 -7.68
CA ALA A 21 0.36 15.46 -6.63
C ALA A 21 0.38 16.19 -5.29
N ILE A 22 -0.67 16.01 -4.49
CA ILE A 22 -0.73 16.65 -3.17
C ILE A 22 0.40 16.16 -2.28
N LEU A 23 0.91 17.02 -1.40
CA LEU A 23 2.05 16.69 -0.55
C LEU A 23 1.79 15.45 0.32
N ALA A 24 0.58 15.31 0.86
CA ALA A 24 0.22 14.18 1.71
C ALA A 24 0.36 12.84 0.99
N SER A 25 0.31 12.82 -0.35
CA SER A 25 0.43 11.58 -1.11
C SER A 25 1.78 10.90 -0.93
N LEU A 26 2.82 11.61 -0.55
CA LEU A 26 4.15 11.03 -0.30
C LEU A 26 4.09 10.03 0.86
N ASP A 27 3.69 10.50 2.05
CA ASP A 27 3.65 9.65 3.24
C ASP A 27 2.56 8.58 3.13
N ILE A 28 1.44 8.90 2.50
CA ILE A 28 0.35 7.95 2.33
C ILE A 28 0.76 6.83 1.38
N ALA A 29 1.43 7.12 0.27
CA ALA A 29 1.92 6.09 -0.64
C ALA A 29 2.92 5.16 0.04
N ILE A 30 3.87 5.73 0.78
CA ILE A 30 4.84 4.95 1.54
C ILE A 30 4.12 4.08 2.58
N GLY A 31 3.15 4.66 3.30
CA GLY A 31 2.36 3.93 4.29
C GLY A 31 1.56 2.78 3.69
N LYS A 32 0.97 2.97 2.51
CA LYS A 32 0.24 1.91 1.81
C LYS A 32 1.17 0.77 1.40
N ALA A 33 2.34 1.08 0.86
CA ALA A 33 3.34 0.08 0.47
C ALA A 33 3.79 -0.73 1.70
N TYR A 34 4.12 -0.04 2.78
CA TYR A 34 4.50 -0.68 4.04
C TYR A 34 3.38 -1.58 4.56
N THR A 35 2.14 -1.07 4.60
CA THR A 35 0.98 -1.81 5.12
C THR A 35 0.77 -3.11 4.36
N ALA A 36 0.87 -3.06 3.02
CA ALA A 36 0.67 -4.24 2.20
C ALA A 36 1.69 -5.34 2.52
N VAL A 37 2.96 -4.98 2.74
CA VAL A 37 4.00 -5.94 3.13
C VAL A 37 3.80 -6.41 4.56
N ALA A 38 3.56 -5.47 5.49
CA ALA A 38 3.44 -5.79 6.91
C ALA A 38 2.26 -6.70 7.22
N MET A 39 1.13 -6.47 6.55
CA MET A 39 -0.09 -7.25 6.76
C MET A 39 -0.25 -8.40 5.75
N ARG A 40 0.60 -8.47 4.73
CA ARG A 40 0.61 -9.50 3.68
C ARG A 40 -0.71 -9.58 2.95
N MET A 41 -1.31 -8.42 2.67
CA MET A 41 -2.60 -8.30 1.99
C MET A 41 -2.73 -6.91 1.38
N SER A 42 -3.67 -6.72 0.46
CA SER A 42 -3.94 -5.40 -0.08
C SER A 42 -4.55 -4.48 0.99
N THR A 43 -4.28 -3.19 0.87
CA THR A 43 -4.88 -2.21 1.80
C THR A 43 -6.38 -2.07 1.56
N ALA A 44 -6.87 -2.40 0.37
CA ALA A 44 -8.31 -2.46 0.09
C ALA A 44 -8.98 -3.59 0.91
N ASP A 45 -8.36 -4.76 0.97
CA ASP A 45 -8.88 -5.87 1.78
C ASP A 45 -8.81 -5.55 3.27
N LEU A 46 -7.73 -4.89 3.70
CA LEU A 46 -7.59 -4.47 5.09
C LEU A 46 -8.71 -3.51 5.51
N ALA A 47 -9.14 -2.63 4.61
CA ALA A 47 -10.20 -1.66 4.89
C ALA A 47 -11.45 -2.33 5.46
N ALA A 48 -11.80 -3.52 4.96
CA ALA A 48 -13.01 -4.22 5.38
C ALA A 48 -12.93 -4.73 6.81
N VAL A 49 -11.75 -5.11 7.30
CA VAL A 49 -11.59 -5.76 8.62
C VAL A 49 -11.25 -4.79 9.75
N VAL A 50 -11.05 -3.53 9.45
CA VAL A 50 -10.78 -2.49 10.48
C VAL A 50 -11.97 -1.56 10.73
N GLN A 51 -13.10 -1.81 10.09
CA GLN A 51 -14.31 -1.02 10.30
C GLN A 51 -14.89 -1.25 11.71
N PRO A 52 -15.69 -0.30 12.24
CA PRO A 52 -16.35 -0.52 13.52
C PRO A 52 -17.15 -1.84 13.53
N GLY A 53 -16.93 -2.64 14.56
CA GLY A 53 -17.56 -3.96 14.68
C GLY A 53 -16.77 -5.11 14.06
N GLU A 54 -15.72 -4.82 13.31
CA GLU A 54 -14.88 -5.83 12.70
C GLU A 54 -13.71 -6.24 13.62
N ALA A 55 -13.10 -7.39 13.28
CA ALA A 55 -12.12 -8.04 14.17
C ALA A 55 -10.89 -7.19 14.46
N LEU A 56 -10.44 -6.38 13.52
CA LEU A 56 -9.21 -5.59 13.64
C LEU A 56 -9.49 -4.09 13.77
N TYR A 57 -10.66 -3.73 14.26
CA TYR A 57 -10.98 -2.32 14.52
C TYR A 57 -9.89 -1.66 15.36
N ASN A 58 -9.43 -0.48 14.93
CA ASN A 58 -8.34 0.29 15.56
C ASN A 58 -6.94 -0.33 15.40
N LEU A 59 -6.76 -1.27 14.48
CA LEU A 59 -5.44 -1.86 14.22
C LEU A 59 -4.37 -0.79 13.95
N GLU A 60 -4.73 0.29 13.25
CA GLU A 60 -3.80 1.37 12.89
C GLU A 60 -3.14 1.99 14.12
N ILE A 61 -3.87 2.08 15.22
CA ILE A 61 -3.35 2.63 16.47
C ILE A 61 -2.34 1.67 17.10
N ALA A 62 -2.59 0.37 17.00
CA ALA A 62 -1.75 -0.65 17.63
C ALA A 62 -0.35 -0.73 17.00
N ASN A 63 -0.18 -0.30 15.75
CA ASN A 63 1.08 -0.43 15.03
C ASN A 63 1.99 0.80 15.14
N GLN A 64 1.66 1.75 15.98
CA GLN A 64 2.49 2.94 16.11
C GLN A 64 3.93 2.59 16.51
N PRO A 65 4.96 3.34 16.07
CA PRO A 65 4.84 4.58 15.29
C PRO A 65 4.73 4.38 13.75
N ARG A 66 4.85 3.14 13.24
CA ARG A 66 4.68 2.89 11.80
C ARG A 66 3.19 2.95 11.46
N THR A 67 2.83 3.85 10.54
CA THR A 67 1.44 4.04 10.17
C THR A 67 0.95 2.93 9.25
N LEU A 68 -0.17 2.29 9.62
CA LEU A 68 -0.92 1.42 8.71
C LEU A 68 -2.00 2.23 8.02
N VAL A 69 -2.09 2.11 6.71
CA VAL A 69 -3.09 2.80 5.91
C VAL A 69 -4.12 1.77 5.44
N ALA A 70 -5.37 1.97 5.85
CA ALA A 70 -6.43 0.98 5.66
C ALA A 70 -7.48 1.46 4.64
N PHE A 71 -7.02 1.84 3.45
CA PHE A 71 -7.89 2.08 2.29
C PHE A 71 -7.09 1.83 1.02
N GLY A 72 -7.78 1.58 -0.08
CA GLY A 72 -7.19 1.06 -1.32
C GLY A 72 -6.01 1.84 -1.86
N GLY A 73 -5.10 1.14 -2.51
CA GLY A 73 -3.92 1.69 -3.17
C GLY A 73 -2.61 1.01 -2.79
N GLY A 74 -2.61 0.07 -1.85
CA GLY A 74 -1.43 -0.71 -1.51
C GLY A 74 -1.64 -2.17 -1.83
N VAL A 75 -0.67 -2.80 -2.49
CA VAL A 75 -0.71 -4.23 -2.77
C VAL A 75 0.66 -4.85 -2.50
N PRO A 76 0.71 -6.09 -1.99
CA PRO A 76 1.98 -6.79 -1.92
C PRO A 76 2.44 -7.15 -3.34
N LEU A 77 3.73 -7.04 -3.59
CA LEU A 77 4.33 -7.48 -4.85
C LEU A 77 4.76 -8.92 -4.68
N GLN A 78 4.29 -9.78 -5.57
CA GLN A 78 4.56 -11.21 -5.49
C GLN A 78 5.28 -11.69 -6.75
N ALA A 79 6.25 -12.57 -6.56
CA ALA A 79 6.94 -13.27 -7.64
C ALA A 79 7.01 -14.74 -7.25
N ASN A 80 6.55 -15.63 -8.14
CA ASN A 80 6.55 -17.07 -7.89
C ASN A 80 5.84 -17.48 -6.59
N GLY A 81 4.75 -16.77 -6.27
CA GLY A 81 3.96 -17.05 -5.08
C GLY A 81 4.52 -16.48 -3.78
N GLU A 82 5.67 -15.80 -3.82
CA GLU A 82 6.29 -15.20 -2.65
C GLU A 82 6.17 -13.68 -2.69
N ILE A 83 5.95 -13.07 -1.53
CA ILE A 83 5.96 -11.61 -1.40
C ILE A 83 7.40 -11.13 -1.47
N VAL A 84 7.69 -10.27 -2.43
CA VAL A 84 9.03 -9.71 -2.66
C VAL A 84 9.11 -8.22 -2.35
N GLY A 85 8.01 -7.61 -2.01
CA GLY A 85 7.94 -6.19 -1.68
C GLY A 85 6.51 -5.72 -1.63
N GLY A 86 6.32 -4.41 -1.66
CA GLY A 86 5.00 -3.80 -1.70
C GLY A 86 5.02 -2.53 -2.53
N VAL A 87 3.88 -2.21 -3.12
CA VAL A 87 3.69 -0.94 -3.82
C VAL A 87 2.51 -0.19 -3.19
N GLY A 88 2.67 1.11 -3.07
CA GLY A 88 1.61 2.00 -2.59
C GLY A 88 1.42 3.16 -3.55
N VAL A 89 0.17 3.43 -3.88
CA VAL A 89 -0.23 4.51 -4.77
C VAL A 89 -1.21 5.42 -4.05
N SER A 90 -0.97 6.72 -4.13
CA SER A 90 -1.82 7.72 -3.49
C SER A 90 -1.95 8.95 -4.39
N GLY A 91 -3.05 9.69 -4.22
CA GLY A 91 -3.30 10.93 -4.93
C GLY A 91 -4.53 10.90 -5.84
N GLY A 92 -5.09 9.74 -6.11
CA GLY A 92 -6.41 9.58 -6.72
C GLY A 92 -7.44 9.22 -5.66
N THR A 93 -8.57 8.68 -6.08
CA THR A 93 -9.50 8.03 -5.14
C THR A 93 -8.89 6.68 -4.73
N PRO A 94 -9.31 6.09 -3.59
CA PRO A 94 -8.82 4.77 -3.22
C PRO A 94 -9.01 3.70 -4.31
N ASP A 95 -10.12 3.74 -5.04
CA ASP A 95 -10.35 2.80 -6.13
C ASP A 95 -9.40 3.02 -7.31
N GLN A 96 -9.12 4.26 -7.66
CA GLN A 96 -8.15 4.61 -8.70
C GLN A 96 -6.73 4.20 -8.29
N ASP A 97 -6.37 4.48 -7.06
CA ASP A 97 -5.07 4.13 -6.50
C ASP A 97 -4.88 2.61 -6.50
N GLN A 98 -5.93 1.87 -6.13
CA GLN A 98 -5.91 0.41 -6.11
C GLN A 98 -5.70 -0.17 -7.52
N GLU A 99 -6.38 0.40 -8.51
CA GLU A 99 -6.24 -0.04 -9.90
C GLU A 99 -4.81 0.11 -10.42
N VAL A 100 -4.16 1.23 -10.12
CA VAL A 100 -2.77 1.47 -10.50
C VAL A 100 -1.83 0.50 -9.77
N ALA A 101 -2.07 0.28 -8.47
CA ALA A 101 -1.27 -0.65 -7.68
C ALA A 101 -1.36 -2.08 -8.22
N GLU A 102 -2.55 -2.53 -8.58
CA GLU A 102 -2.75 -3.86 -9.17
C GLU A 102 -2.05 -3.99 -10.52
N ALA A 103 -2.05 -2.95 -11.33
CA ALA A 103 -1.31 -2.95 -12.60
C ALA A 103 0.19 -3.10 -12.36
N SER A 104 0.73 -2.52 -11.29
CA SER A 104 2.14 -2.67 -10.89
C SER A 104 2.46 -4.12 -10.52
N GLN A 105 1.58 -4.80 -9.81
CA GLN A 105 1.74 -6.22 -9.49
C GLN A 105 1.73 -7.06 -10.78
N GLY A 106 0.84 -6.77 -11.70
CA GLY A 106 0.80 -7.46 -12.99
C GLY A 106 2.10 -7.33 -13.77
N ALA A 107 2.76 -6.17 -13.70
CA ALA A 107 4.05 -5.96 -14.34
C ALA A 107 5.15 -6.83 -13.73
N VAL A 108 5.16 -7.02 -12.41
CA VAL A 108 6.11 -7.91 -11.72
C VAL A 108 5.91 -9.36 -12.16
N GLU A 109 4.68 -9.82 -12.28
CA GLU A 109 4.37 -11.18 -12.70
C GLU A 109 4.83 -11.48 -14.12
N ARG A 110 4.95 -10.46 -14.98
CA ARG A 110 5.37 -10.62 -16.37
C ARG A 110 6.88 -10.60 -16.57
N THR A 111 7.63 -10.30 -15.53
CA THR A 111 9.10 -10.37 -15.58
C THR A 111 9.59 -11.74 -15.06
#